data_141067a41cbee2dbc0165ba34f5aa22c
#
_entry.id   141067a41cbee2dbc0165ba34f5aa22c
#
_cell.length_a   1.000
_cell.length_b   1.000
_cell.length_c   1.000
_cell.angle_alpha   90.00
_cell.angle_beta   90.00
_cell.angle_gamma   90.00
#
_symmetry.space_group_name_H-M   'P 1'
#
loop_
_entity.id
_entity.type
_entity.pdbx_description
1 polymer ?
#
loop_
_entity_poly.entity_id
_entity_poly.type
_entity_poly.pdbx_seq_one_letter_code
_entity_poly.pdbx_strand_id
1 'polypeptide(L)'
;MTVTEQGKRARATLAFMSQVDSEQKNKALNAIANMLEKNSDRIIKANAIDLEQGRNNGLSEGLLDRLMLNEERIKAMADGVRQVADLADPCGKILSEYKKDNGLLIKKITVPIGVIGIIFEARPNVTVDAAALCLKSGNSVILRGGKEAINSNTALSEIMRSALDEVGFVKDAIQLVTDTTRQSSADMMHMNEYLDCLIPRGGKGLIKAVVENSTVPVIETGSGNCHIYVDDSADINMAARIIFNAKTQRISVCNACESLVINSAIINEALPVIANELKKKNVQIRGDERAVSACSLVIPASDEDYYTEYLDYIISVKTVDTLDEAIEHINSHSTGHSEAIITQNEANAQKFLKCIDSSSVYVNASTRFTDGAEFGLGAEIGISTQKLHARGPMGLEQLTSTKYLIFGNGQVR
;
A
#
# COMPACT_ATOMS: atom_id res chain seq x y z
N MET A 1 14.78 -20.61 15.18
CA MET A 1 15.74 -19.73 14.49
C MET A 1 15.50 -18.33 14.98
N THR A 2 16.53 -17.60 15.40
CA THR A 2 16.42 -16.21 15.84
C THR A 2 16.22 -15.27 14.64
N VAL A 3 15.70 -14.05 14.89
CA VAL A 3 15.52 -13.02 13.85
C VAL A 3 16.88 -12.66 13.22
N THR A 4 17.93 -12.57 14.04
CA THR A 4 19.31 -12.32 13.58
C THR A 4 19.84 -13.42 12.64
N GLU A 5 19.58 -14.69 12.96
CA GLU A 5 19.98 -15.81 12.07
C GLU A 5 19.26 -15.76 10.73
N GLN A 6 17.98 -15.38 10.73
CA GLN A 6 17.22 -15.16 9.50
C GLN A 6 17.79 -14.01 8.67
N GLY A 7 18.18 -12.91 9.35
CA GLY A 7 18.88 -11.79 8.72
C GLY A 7 20.16 -12.21 8.02
N LYS A 8 21.02 -12.97 8.72
CA LYS A 8 22.26 -13.51 8.15
C LYS A 8 22.01 -14.38 6.91
N ARG A 9 21.01 -15.26 6.97
CA ARG A 9 20.65 -16.13 5.82
C ARG A 9 20.15 -15.32 4.64
N ALA A 10 19.21 -14.37 4.87
CA ALA A 10 18.71 -13.51 3.81
C ALA A 10 19.84 -12.67 3.18
N ARG A 11 20.74 -12.09 3.99
CA ARG A 11 21.89 -11.31 3.50
C ARG A 11 22.85 -12.15 2.66
N ALA A 12 23.08 -13.41 3.03
CA ALA A 12 23.94 -14.33 2.29
C ALA A 12 23.40 -14.67 0.87
N THR A 13 22.09 -14.51 0.63
CA THR A 13 21.51 -14.77 -0.68
C THR A 13 21.80 -13.70 -1.72
N LEU A 14 22.22 -12.49 -1.32
CA LEU A 14 22.38 -11.36 -2.23
C LEU A 14 23.41 -11.62 -3.35
N ALA A 15 24.45 -12.42 -3.09
CA ALA A 15 25.40 -12.82 -4.11
C ALA A 15 24.75 -13.64 -5.24
N PHE A 16 23.81 -14.53 -4.89
CA PHE A 16 22.99 -15.25 -5.86
C PHE A 16 21.99 -14.32 -6.55
N MET A 17 21.24 -13.54 -5.78
CA MET A 17 20.19 -12.65 -6.28
C MET A 17 20.72 -11.61 -7.27
N SER A 18 21.98 -11.18 -7.11
CA SER A 18 22.62 -10.21 -8.03
C SER A 18 22.93 -10.79 -9.42
N GLN A 19 22.90 -12.10 -9.58
CA GLN A 19 23.22 -12.80 -10.83
C GLN A 19 21.97 -13.37 -11.51
N VAL A 20 20.82 -13.36 -10.82
CA VAL A 20 19.57 -13.91 -11.33
C VAL A 20 18.98 -13.01 -12.42
N ASP A 21 18.70 -13.60 -13.56
CA ASP A 21 18.02 -12.90 -14.65
C ASP A 21 16.49 -12.94 -14.54
N SER A 22 15.81 -12.26 -15.46
CA SER A 22 14.33 -12.17 -15.47
C SER A 22 13.67 -13.53 -15.71
N GLU A 23 14.27 -14.41 -16.52
CA GLU A 23 13.73 -15.75 -16.81
C GLU A 23 13.75 -16.63 -15.55
N GLN A 24 14.85 -16.61 -14.83
CA GLN A 24 15.00 -17.35 -13.58
C GLN A 24 14.02 -16.85 -12.51
N LYS A 25 13.83 -15.53 -12.38
CA LYS A 25 12.82 -14.94 -11.49
C LYS A 25 11.41 -15.38 -11.86
N ASN A 26 11.06 -15.33 -13.15
CA ASN A 26 9.75 -15.75 -13.64
C ASN A 26 9.50 -17.24 -13.42
N LYS A 27 10.52 -18.09 -13.65
CA LYS A 27 10.46 -19.52 -13.36
C LYS A 27 10.19 -19.80 -11.88
N ALA A 28 10.88 -19.07 -10.98
CA ALA A 28 10.69 -19.18 -9.54
C ALA A 28 9.28 -18.78 -9.10
N LEU A 29 8.76 -17.66 -9.61
CA LEU A 29 7.42 -17.18 -9.32
C LEU A 29 6.34 -18.12 -9.83
N ASN A 30 6.46 -18.63 -11.05
CA ASN A 30 5.52 -19.61 -11.59
C ASN A 30 5.54 -20.93 -10.81
N ALA A 31 6.70 -21.37 -10.32
CA ALA A 31 6.80 -22.53 -9.43
C ALA A 31 6.07 -22.28 -8.10
N ILE A 32 6.22 -21.08 -7.52
CA ILE A 32 5.47 -20.66 -6.31
C ILE A 32 3.96 -20.75 -6.58
N ALA A 33 3.46 -20.14 -7.66
CA ALA A 33 2.04 -20.14 -7.99
C ALA A 33 1.48 -21.57 -8.11
N ASN A 34 2.17 -22.45 -8.83
CA ASN A 34 1.76 -23.84 -9.01
C ASN A 34 1.78 -24.62 -7.68
N MET A 35 2.77 -24.37 -6.82
CA MET A 35 2.87 -25.04 -5.52
C MET A 35 1.81 -24.56 -4.52
N LEU A 36 1.38 -23.29 -4.59
CA LEU A 36 0.27 -22.77 -3.79
C LEU A 36 -1.04 -23.52 -4.14
N GLU A 37 -1.36 -23.65 -5.42
CA GLU A 37 -2.56 -24.37 -5.88
C GLU A 37 -2.48 -25.85 -5.52
N LYS A 38 -1.34 -26.52 -5.77
CA LYS A 38 -1.13 -27.93 -5.46
C LYS A 38 -1.26 -28.25 -3.97
N ASN A 39 -0.97 -27.30 -3.11
CA ASN A 39 -1.01 -27.46 -1.65
C ASN A 39 -2.19 -26.71 -0.99
N SER A 40 -3.26 -26.38 -1.73
CA SER A 40 -4.42 -25.65 -1.22
C SER A 40 -5.00 -26.27 0.04
N ASP A 41 -5.18 -27.58 0.09
CA ASP A 41 -5.68 -28.30 1.26
C ASP A 41 -4.81 -28.10 2.51
N ARG A 42 -3.49 -28.07 2.35
CA ARG A 42 -2.55 -27.84 3.46
C ARG A 42 -2.70 -26.41 4.00
N ILE A 43 -2.83 -25.45 3.09
CA ILE A 43 -3.02 -24.04 3.44
C ILE A 43 -4.35 -23.85 4.16
N ILE A 44 -5.44 -24.41 3.65
CA ILE A 44 -6.78 -24.32 4.26
C ILE A 44 -6.80 -24.94 5.65
N LYS A 45 -6.16 -26.10 5.84
CA LYS A 45 -6.04 -26.74 7.16
C LYS A 45 -5.28 -25.86 8.16
N ALA A 46 -4.18 -25.25 7.76
CA ALA A 46 -3.43 -24.32 8.60
C ALA A 46 -4.26 -23.06 8.93
N ASN A 47 -4.99 -22.53 7.94
CA ASN A 47 -5.85 -21.37 8.12
C ASN A 47 -7.06 -21.66 9.02
N ALA A 48 -7.61 -22.86 9.00
CA ALA A 48 -8.69 -23.26 9.89
C ALA A 48 -8.29 -23.14 11.38
N ILE A 49 -7.03 -23.46 11.70
CA ILE A 49 -6.49 -23.31 13.07
C ILE A 49 -6.46 -21.83 13.46
N ASP A 50 -5.97 -20.97 12.59
CA ASP A 50 -5.92 -19.51 12.83
C ASP A 50 -7.33 -18.92 12.99
N LEU A 51 -8.29 -19.35 12.17
CA LEU A 51 -9.69 -18.89 12.26
C LEU A 51 -10.37 -19.34 13.57
N GLU A 52 -10.13 -20.58 13.99
CA GLU A 52 -10.68 -21.08 15.25
C GLU A 52 -10.09 -20.29 16.44
N GLN A 53 -8.77 -20.10 16.47
CA GLN A 53 -8.12 -19.28 17.49
C GLN A 53 -8.61 -17.83 17.45
N GLY A 54 -8.81 -17.27 16.26
CA GLY A 54 -9.34 -15.92 16.07
C GLY A 54 -10.74 -15.77 16.68
N ARG A 55 -11.66 -16.70 16.42
CA ARG A 55 -13.00 -16.70 17.02
C ARG A 55 -12.94 -16.81 18.54
N ASN A 56 -12.13 -17.74 19.06
CA ASN A 56 -11.95 -17.94 20.50
C ASN A 56 -11.36 -16.70 21.20
N ASN A 57 -10.55 -15.92 20.49
CA ASN A 57 -9.97 -14.65 20.97
C ASN A 57 -10.86 -13.43 20.70
N GLY A 58 -12.08 -13.60 20.18
CA GLY A 58 -13.05 -12.54 19.97
C GLY A 58 -12.71 -11.57 18.82
N LEU A 59 -12.01 -12.04 17.78
CA LEU A 59 -11.79 -11.22 16.58
C LEU A 59 -13.13 -10.87 15.93
N SER A 60 -13.25 -9.63 15.43
CA SER A 60 -14.43 -9.18 14.69
C SER A 60 -14.60 -9.97 13.39
N GLU A 61 -15.84 -10.08 12.90
CA GLU A 61 -16.14 -10.74 11.61
C GLU A 61 -15.33 -10.17 10.45
N GLY A 62 -15.10 -8.86 10.43
CA GLY A 62 -14.27 -8.22 9.41
C GLY A 62 -12.80 -8.63 9.47
N LEU A 63 -12.25 -8.91 10.67
CA LEU A 63 -10.89 -9.44 10.82
C LEU A 63 -10.84 -10.93 10.47
N LEU A 64 -11.87 -11.70 10.82
CA LEU A 64 -11.98 -13.12 10.44
C LEU A 64 -12.08 -13.26 8.91
N ASP A 65 -12.85 -12.40 8.24
CA ASP A 65 -12.91 -12.40 6.77
C ASP A 65 -11.55 -12.07 6.13
N ARG A 66 -10.80 -11.11 6.69
CA ARG A 66 -9.43 -10.79 6.22
C ARG A 66 -8.45 -11.94 6.42
N LEU A 67 -8.63 -12.73 7.47
CA LEU A 67 -7.78 -13.87 7.82
C LEU A 67 -8.10 -15.09 6.98
N MET A 68 -9.35 -15.25 6.53
CA MET A 68 -9.85 -16.45 5.86
C MET A 68 -9.15 -16.70 4.52
N LEU A 69 -8.72 -17.95 4.33
CA LEU A 69 -8.26 -18.50 3.06
C LEU A 69 -9.15 -19.71 2.65
N ASN A 70 -9.63 -19.67 1.43
CA ASN A 70 -10.35 -20.74 0.77
C ASN A 70 -9.71 -21.03 -0.60
N GLU A 71 -10.19 -22.01 -1.33
CA GLU A 71 -9.66 -22.37 -2.66
C GLU A 71 -9.64 -21.18 -3.62
N GLU A 72 -10.72 -20.37 -3.65
CA GLU A 72 -10.83 -19.21 -4.52
C GLU A 72 -9.78 -18.15 -4.19
N ARG A 73 -9.57 -17.85 -2.89
CA ARG A 73 -8.56 -16.87 -2.44
C ARG A 73 -7.13 -17.38 -2.66
N ILE A 74 -6.89 -18.67 -2.50
CA ILE A 74 -5.58 -19.29 -2.80
C ILE A 74 -5.30 -19.23 -4.30
N LYS A 75 -6.30 -19.56 -5.13
CA LYS A 75 -6.19 -19.40 -6.58
C LYS A 75 -5.92 -17.95 -6.98
N ALA A 76 -6.64 -16.99 -6.40
CA ALA A 76 -6.41 -15.57 -6.65
C ALA A 76 -4.99 -15.13 -6.25
N MET A 77 -4.44 -15.63 -5.14
CA MET A 77 -3.03 -15.40 -4.77
C MET A 77 -2.06 -15.97 -5.82
N ALA A 78 -2.30 -17.21 -6.28
CA ALA A 78 -1.47 -17.85 -7.31
C ALA A 78 -1.52 -17.07 -8.63
N ASP A 79 -2.71 -16.64 -9.04
CA ASP A 79 -2.90 -15.81 -10.23
C ASP A 79 -2.20 -14.44 -10.08
N GLY A 80 -2.24 -13.84 -8.89
CA GLY A 80 -1.48 -12.62 -8.57
C GLY A 80 0.04 -12.82 -8.69
N VAL A 81 0.58 -13.94 -8.24
CA VAL A 81 2.01 -14.28 -8.42
C VAL A 81 2.37 -14.44 -9.90
N ARG A 82 1.50 -15.05 -10.73
CA ARG A 82 1.70 -15.13 -12.18
C ARG A 82 1.68 -13.75 -12.84
N GLN A 83 0.74 -12.89 -12.44
CA GLN A 83 0.70 -11.51 -12.92
C GLN A 83 2.02 -10.78 -12.60
N VAL A 84 2.55 -10.93 -11.39
CA VAL A 84 3.87 -10.37 -11.03
C VAL A 84 4.99 -10.97 -11.90
N ALA A 85 4.95 -12.28 -12.20
CA ALA A 85 5.94 -12.91 -13.10
C ALA A 85 5.91 -12.31 -14.51
N ASP A 86 4.73 -11.94 -15.02
CA ASP A 86 4.55 -11.38 -16.36
C ASP A 86 4.96 -9.89 -16.45
N LEU A 87 5.07 -9.18 -15.33
CA LEU A 87 5.53 -7.79 -15.32
C LEU A 87 6.98 -7.68 -15.80
N ALA A 88 7.31 -6.53 -16.39
CA ALA A 88 8.68 -6.22 -16.78
C ALA A 88 9.63 -6.23 -15.56
N ASP A 89 10.82 -6.78 -15.73
CA ASP A 89 11.85 -6.73 -14.67
C ASP A 89 12.23 -5.27 -14.38
N PRO A 90 12.10 -4.81 -13.13
CA PRO A 90 12.44 -3.43 -12.79
C PRO A 90 13.95 -3.18 -12.69
N CYS A 91 14.78 -4.24 -12.62
CA CYS A 91 16.23 -4.13 -12.46
C CYS A 91 16.96 -3.99 -13.79
N GLY A 92 18.07 -3.27 -13.79
CA GLY A 92 18.93 -3.10 -14.96
C GLY A 92 18.44 -2.06 -15.97
N LYS A 93 17.32 -1.37 -15.71
CA LYS A 93 16.84 -0.27 -16.57
C LYS A 93 17.84 0.88 -16.57
N ILE A 94 18.24 1.37 -17.75
CA ILE A 94 19.07 2.57 -17.89
C ILE A 94 18.18 3.80 -17.72
N LEU A 95 18.37 4.54 -16.62
CA LEU A 95 17.65 5.77 -16.34
C LEU A 95 18.28 6.99 -17.02
N SER A 96 19.61 7.00 -17.11
CA SER A 96 20.36 8.01 -17.86
C SER A 96 21.71 7.44 -18.32
N GLU A 97 22.16 7.94 -19.47
CA GLU A 97 23.48 7.61 -20.04
C GLU A 97 24.08 8.88 -20.66
N TYR A 98 25.31 9.18 -20.33
CA TYR A 98 26.04 10.32 -20.90
C TYR A 98 27.54 10.10 -20.88
N LYS A 99 28.24 10.72 -21.86
CA LYS A 99 29.69 10.69 -21.97
C LYS A 99 30.25 12.05 -21.55
N LYS A 100 31.26 12.03 -20.68
CA LYS A 100 31.99 13.23 -20.24
C LYS A 100 33.05 13.62 -21.28
N ASP A 101 33.49 14.90 -21.24
CA ASP A 101 34.53 15.42 -22.16
C ASP A 101 35.84 14.66 -22.05
N ASN A 102 36.15 14.14 -20.87
CA ASN A 102 37.35 13.30 -20.63
C ASN A 102 37.18 11.84 -21.12
N GLY A 103 36.05 11.50 -21.75
CA GLY A 103 35.79 10.19 -22.33
C GLY A 103 35.09 9.17 -21.41
N LEU A 104 34.87 9.47 -20.12
CA LEU A 104 34.11 8.58 -19.24
C LEU A 104 32.66 8.43 -19.71
N LEU A 105 32.22 7.18 -19.89
CA LEU A 105 30.82 6.85 -20.09
C LEU A 105 30.18 6.54 -18.74
N ILE A 106 29.13 7.26 -18.39
CA ILE A 106 28.41 7.13 -17.12
C ILE A 106 26.98 6.68 -17.40
N LYS A 107 26.58 5.56 -16.80
CA LYS A 107 25.20 5.06 -16.84
C LYS A 107 24.64 5.02 -15.43
N LYS A 108 23.42 5.53 -15.25
CA LYS A 108 22.64 5.33 -14.02
C LYS A 108 21.61 4.23 -14.29
N ILE A 109 21.63 3.17 -13.51
CA ILE A 109 20.74 2.01 -13.67
C ILE A 109 19.96 1.72 -12.41
N THR A 110 18.82 1.04 -12.55
CA THR A 110 18.04 0.49 -11.43
C THR A 110 18.70 -0.80 -10.91
N VAL A 111 18.65 -1.00 -9.59
CA VAL A 111 19.16 -2.20 -8.91
C VAL A 111 18.21 -2.56 -7.76
N PRO A 112 18.19 -3.82 -7.27
CA PRO A 112 17.47 -4.18 -6.05
C PRO A 112 17.89 -3.31 -4.86
N ILE A 113 16.97 -3.08 -3.91
CA ILE A 113 17.32 -2.47 -2.60
C ILE A 113 18.26 -3.40 -1.83
N GLY A 114 17.93 -4.71 -1.76
CA GLY A 114 18.72 -5.70 -1.06
C GLY A 114 17.86 -6.67 -0.24
N VAL A 115 17.91 -6.60 1.09
CA VAL A 115 17.05 -7.37 1.99
C VAL A 115 15.97 -6.47 2.55
N ILE A 116 14.71 -6.80 2.28
CA ILE A 116 13.54 -6.03 2.72
C ILE A 116 12.87 -6.78 3.88
N GLY A 117 12.67 -6.09 5.00
CA GLY A 117 11.83 -6.56 6.10
C GLY A 117 10.41 -6.08 5.90
N ILE A 118 9.41 -6.95 6.15
CA ILE A 118 8.01 -6.58 6.07
C ILE A 118 7.29 -7.03 7.35
N ILE A 119 6.77 -6.06 8.10
CA ILE A 119 5.98 -6.31 9.31
C ILE A 119 4.51 -6.06 8.99
N PHE A 120 3.66 -7.07 9.15
CA PHE A 120 2.25 -6.96 8.75
C PHE A 120 1.30 -7.64 9.75
N GLU A 121 0.03 -7.23 9.71
CA GLU A 121 -1.04 -7.75 10.55
C GLU A 121 -1.91 -8.77 9.79
N ALA A 122 -2.94 -9.28 10.41
CA ALA A 122 -3.96 -10.28 10.03
C ALA A 122 -4.33 -10.40 8.53
N ARG A 123 -3.35 -10.62 7.64
CA ARG A 123 -3.55 -10.77 6.19
C ARG A 123 -2.59 -11.81 5.61
N PRO A 124 -2.93 -13.10 5.63
CA PRO A 124 -2.04 -14.15 5.13
C PRO A 124 -1.59 -13.96 3.66
N ASN A 125 -2.45 -13.37 2.82
CA ASN A 125 -2.10 -13.07 1.43
C ASN A 125 -0.86 -12.16 1.31
N VAL A 126 -0.63 -11.25 2.27
CA VAL A 126 0.56 -10.38 2.26
C VAL A 126 1.86 -11.18 2.29
N THR A 127 1.87 -12.37 2.90
CA THR A 127 3.02 -13.28 2.89
C THR A 127 3.43 -13.65 1.46
N VAL A 128 2.46 -13.90 0.59
CA VAL A 128 2.69 -14.28 -0.81
C VAL A 128 2.96 -13.06 -1.68
N ASP A 129 2.10 -12.04 -1.58
CA ASP A 129 2.19 -10.83 -2.41
C ASP A 129 3.55 -10.12 -2.21
N ALA A 130 3.95 -9.96 -0.95
CA ALA A 130 5.22 -9.33 -0.60
C ALA A 130 6.43 -10.15 -1.06
N ALA A 131 6.40 -11.47 -0.89
CA ALA A 131 7.47 -12.34 -1.36
C ALA A 131 7.60 -12.28 -2.89
N ALA A 132 6.49 -12.35 -3.62
CA ALA A 132 6.49 -12.28 -5.08
C ALA A 132 7.08 -10.97 -5.60
N LEU A 133 6.64 -9.83 -5.05
CA LEU A 133 7.13 -8.51 -5.44
C LEU A 133 8.62 -8.34 -5.12
N CYS A 134 9.07 -8.79 -3.93
CA CYS A 134 10.49 -8.74 -3.56
C CYS A 134 11.34 -9.60 -4.48
N LEU A 135 10.95 -10.86 -4.76
CA LEU A 135 11.70 -11.74 -5.66
C LEU A 135 11.78 -11.19 -7.08
N LYS A 136 10.66 -10.69 -7.63
CA LYS A 136 10.64 -10.10 -8.98
C LYS A 136 11.54 -8.88 -9.09
N SER A 137 11.59 -8.05 -8.04
CA SER A 137 12.48 -6.89 -7.97
C SER A 137 13.92 -7.22 -7.53
N GLY A 138 14.27 -8.52 -7.44
CA GLY A 138 15.61 -8.98 -7.14
C GLY A 138 16.00 -8.87 -5.65
N ASN A 139 15.05 -8.65 -4.76
CA ASN A 139 15.27 -8.52 -3.32
C ASN A 139 15.03 -9.85 -2.60
N SER A 140 15.72 -10.04 -1.49
CA SER A 140 15.36 -11.04 -0.48
C SER A 140 14.42 -10.42 0.54
N VAL A 141 13.55 -11.22 1.17
CA VAL A 141 12.52 -10.73 2.08
C VAL A 141 12.51 -11.47 3.42
N ILE A 142 12.33 -10.71 4.49
CA ILE A 142 12.06 -11.23 5.84
C ILE A 142 10.66 -10.78 6.25
N LEU A 143 9.76 -11.74 6.37
CA LEU A 143 8.35 -11.55 6.65
C LEU A 143 8.08 -11.74 8.14
N ARG A 144 7.35 -10.81 8.76
CA ARG A 144 6.87 -10.92 10.13
C ARG A 144 5.39 -10.59 10.19
N GLY A 145 4.55 -11.62 10.15
CA GLY A 145 3.09 -11.50 10.26
C GLY A 145 2.58 -11.42 11.70
N GLY A 146 1.34 -11.01 11.87
CA GLY A 146 0.64 -11.04 13.14
C GLY A 146 0.47 -12.46 13.69
N LYS A 147 0.32 -12.59 15.02
CA LYS A 147 0.14 -13.87 15.70
C LYS A 147 -1.12 -14.62 15.28
N GLU A 148 -2.13 -13.87 14.86
CA GLU A 148 -3.44 -14.38 14.44
C GLU A 148 -3.41 -15.16 13.11
N ALA A 149 -2.31 -15.02 12.32
CA ALA A 149 -2.15 -15.68 11.02
C ALA A 149 -0.92 -16.60 10.98
N ILE A 150 -0.35 -16.96 12.14
CA ILE A 150 0.97 -17.61 12.17
C ILE A 150 0.98 -18.98 11.50
N ASN A 151 -0.07 -19.78 11.63
CA ASN A 151 -0.14 -21.12 11.03
C ASN A 151 -0.26 -20.99 9.49
N SER A 152 -1.11 -20.09 9.01
CA SER A 152 -1.26 -19.78 7.58
C SER A 152 0.05 -19.27 6.97
N ASN A 153 0.68 -18.28 7.63
CA ASN A 153 1.94 -17.68 7.16
C ASN A 153 3.07 -18.71 7.11
N THR A 154 3.12 -19.63 8.10
CA THR A 154 4.11 -20.70 8.12
C THR A 154 3.91 -21.67 6.96
N ALA A 155 2.68 -22.14 6.74
CA ALA A 155 2.37 -23.03 5.63
C ALA A 155 2.70 -22.39 4.27
N LEU A 156 2.30 -21.12 4.06
CA LEU A 156 2.58 -20.38 2.83
C LEU A 156 4.10 -20.21 2.60
N SER A 157 4.83 -19.79 3.64
CA SER A 157 6.29 -19.59 3.55
C SER A 157 7.02 -20.91 3.23
N GLU A 158 6.67 -22.01 3.89
CA GLU A 158 7.28 -23.32 3.62
C GLU A 158 7.01 -23.80 2.20
N ILE A 159 5.78 -23.63 1.68
CA ILE A 159 5.41 -23.97 0.32
C ILE A 159 6.21 -23.15 -0.70
N MET A 160 6.29 -21.83 -0.50
CA MET A 160 7.08 -20.96 -1.39
C MET A 160 8.56 -21.32 -1.37
N ARG A 161 9.14 -21.56 -0.21
CA ARG A 161 10.55 -21.98 -0.07
C ARG A 161 10.83 -23.33 -0.74
N SER A 162 9.89 -24.29 -0.64
CA SER A 162 9.98 -25.57 -1.35
C SER A 162 9.92 -25.39 -2.86
N ALA A 163 9.04 -24.52 -3.34
CA ALA A 163 8.94 -24.18 -4.76
C ALA A 163 10.25 -23.61 -5.32
N LEU A 164 10.90 -22.73 -4.57
CA LEU A 164 12.22 -22.16 -4.93
C LEU A 164 13.29 -23.28 -5.03
N ASP A 165 13.32 -24.18 -4.05
CA ASP A 165 14.28 -25.28 -3.99
C ASP A 165 14.11 -26.24 -5.19
N GLU A 166 12.86 -26.55 -5.59
CA GLU A 166 12.54 -27.41 -6.74
C GLU A 166 13.08 -26.87 -8.07
N VAL A 167 13.17 -25.55 -8.23
CA VAL A 167 13.64 -24.93 -9.47
C VAL A 167 15.10 -24.46 -9.41
N GLY A 168 15.82 -24.81 -8.32
CA GLY A 168 17.22 -24.44 -8.11
C GLY A 168 17.42 -22.98 -7.73
N PHE A 169 16.39 -22.31 -7.23
CA PHE A 169 16.49 -20.95 -6.72
C PHE A 169 16.82 -20.95 -5.22
N VAL A 170 17.46 -19.90 -4.72
CA VAL A 170 17.88 -19.84 -3.31
C VAL A 170 16.66 -19.65 -2.39
N LYS A 171 16.26 -20.70 -1.66
CA LYS A 171 15.09 -20.68 -0.79
C LYS A 171 15.19 -19.70 0.38
N ASP A 172 16.41 -19.37 0.81
CA ASP A 172 16.63 -18.41 1.89
C ASP A 172 16.40 -16.94 1.49
N ALA A 173 16.07 -16.67 0.22
CA ALA A 173 15.55 -15.39 -0.22
C ALA A 173 14.18 -15.05 0.39
N ILE A 174 13.44 -16.05 0.89
CA ILE A 174 12.21 -15.87 1.67
C ILE A 174 12.45 -16.39 3.09
N GLN A 175 12.32 -15.50 4.07
CA GLN A 175 12.37 -15.83 5.50
C GLN A 175 11.05 -15.45 6.17
N LEU A 176 10.58 -16.26 7.11
CA LEU A 176 9.44 -15.96 7.96
C LEU A 176 9.86 -15.98 9.42
N VAL A 177 9.64 -14.89 10.13
CA VAL A 177 9.80 -14.80 11.57
C VAL A 177 8.60 -15.49 12.23
N THR A 178 8.83 -16.62 12.87
CA THR A 178 7.78 -17.42 13.57
C THR A 178 7.58 -16.98 15.02
N ASP A 179 8.51 -16.22 15.59
CA ASP A 179 8.31 -15.57 16.89
C ASP A 179 7.33 -14.40 16.71
N THR A 180 6.15 -14.54 17.32
CA THR A 180 5.07 -13.55 17.24
C THR A 180 5.09 -12.53 18.39
N THR A 181 6.11 -12.54 19.26
CA THR A 181 6.27 -11.57 20.33
C THR A 181 6.56 -10.17 19.76
N ARG A 182 6.28 -9.13 20.56
CA ARG A 182 6.65 -7.75 20.18
C ARG A 182 8.16 -7.57 20.05
N GLN A 183 8.95 -8.37 20.80
CA GLN A 183 10.41 -8.32 20.75
C GLN A 183 10.92 -8.64 19.36
N SER A 184 10.37 -9.64 18.65
CA SER A 184 10.80 -9.99 17.29
C SER A 184 10.59 -8.84 16.29
N SER A 185 9.55 -8.03 16.46
CA SER A 185 9.36 -6.81 15.65
C SER A 185 10.37 -5.73 16.01
N ALA A 186 10.65 -5.54 17.32
CA ALA A 186 11.65 -4.60 17.79
C ALA A 186 13.06 -5.00 17.29
N ASP A 187 13.39 -6.29 17.31
CA ASP A 187 14.66 -6.79 16.78
C ASP A 187 14.79 -6.46 15.28
N MET A 188 13.72 -6.65 14.47
CA MET A 188 13.74 -6.29 13.05
C MET A 188 13.94 -4.79 12.82
N MET A 189 13.37 -3.93 13.66
CA MET A 189 13.52 -2.47 13.56
C MET A 189 14.96 -2.00 13.76
N HIS A 190 15.82 -2.84 14.36
CA HIS A 190 17.21 -2.52 14.66
C HIS A 190 18.25 -3.37 13.92
N MET A 191 17.82 -4.14 12.92
CA MET A 191 18.68 -5.05 12.15
C MET A 191 19.43 -4.38 11.00
N ASN A 192 20.01 -3.20 11.19
CA ASN A 192 20.73 -2.42 10.16
C ASN A 192 21.84 -3.20 9.45
N GLU A 193 22.45 -4.19 10.11
CA GLU A 193 23.48 -5.04 9.50
C GLU A 193 22.92 -5.97 8.42
N TYR A 194 21.63 -6.33 8.53
CA TYR A 194 21.02 -7.36 7.68
C TYR A 194 19.85 -6.85 6.83
N LEU A 195 19.16 -5.81 7.23
CA LEU A 195 18.05 -5.21 6.49
C LEU A 195 18.47 -3.88 5.86
N ASP A 196 18.14 -3.70 4.60
CA ASP A 196 18.36 -2.46 3.87
C ASP A 196 17.12 -1.54 3.94
N CYS A 197 15.93 -2.13 4.14
CA CYS A 197 14.66 -1.41 4.21
C CYS A 197 13.64 -2.19 5.04
N LEU A 198 12.73 -1.48 5.70
CA LEU A 198 11.59 -2.03 6.44
C LEU A 198 10.28 -1.42 5.94
N ILE A 199 9.27 -2.26 5.68
CA ILE A 199 7.95 -1.83 5.20
C ILE A 199 6.88 -2.31 6.19
N PRO A 200 6.26 -1.42 6.97
CA PRO A 200 5.11 -1.79 7.81
C PRO A 200 3.83 -1.87 6.97
N ARG A 201 2.98 -2.88 7.23
CA ARG A 201 1.67 -3.11 6.59
C ARG A 201 0.60 -3.42 7.63
N GLY A 202 -0.12 -2.44 8.09
CA GLY A 202 -1.13 -2.62 9.13
C GLY A 202 -1.85 -1.34 9.48
N GLY A 203 -2.45 -1.30 10.67
CA GLY A 203 -3.12 -0.12 11.18
C GLY A 203 -2.16 1.00 11.57
N LYS A 204 -2.71 2.21 11.75
CA LYS A 204 -1.96 3.43 12.12
C LYS A 204 -1.00 3.22 13.29
N GLY A 205 -1.39 2.41 14.29
CA GLY A 205 -0.56 2.12 15.46
C GLY A 205 0.72 1.35 15.14
N LEU A 206 0.64 0.32 14.27
CA LEU A 206 1.83 -0.42 13.82
C LEU A 206 2.75 0.46 12.98
N ILE A 207 2.19 1.19 12.02
CA ILE A 207 2.96 2.07 11.13
C ILE A 207 3.72 3.10 11.96
N LYS A 208 3.03 3.80 12.86
CA LYS A 208 3.63 4.78 13.77
C LYS A 208 4.75 4.17 14.62
N ALA A 209 4.50 3.00 15.22
CA ALA A 209 5.51 2.33 16.06
C ALA A 209 6.77 1.98 15.26
N VAL A 210 6.65 1.52 14.02
CA VAL A 210 7.79 1.20 13.16
C VAL A 210 8.53 2.47 12.75
N VAL A 211 7.83 3.50 12.30
CA VAL A 211 8.44 4.78 11.85
C VAL A 211 9.20 5.47 13.00
N GLU A 212 8.64 5.48 14.22
CA GLU A 212 9.24 6.18 15.36
C GLU A 212 10.41 5.41 16.00
N ASN A 213 10.44 4.07 15.90
CA ASN A 213 11.41 3.26 16.64
C ASN A 213 12.43 2.55 15.75
N SER A 214 12.26 2.54 14.42
CA SER A 214 13.20 1.84 13.54
C SER A 214 14.46 2.64 13.30
N THR A 215 15.61 1.97 13.40
CA THR A 215 16.89 2.48 12.91
C THR A 215 17.19 2.00 11.48
N VAL A 216 16.50 0.94 11.02
CA VAL A 216 16.49 0.54 9.61
C VAL A 216 15.66 1.55 8.83
N PRO A 217 16.08 2.00 7.64
CA PRO A 217 15.26 2.87 6.79
C PRO A 217 13.86 2.30 6.55
N VAL A 218 12.83 3.13 6.71
CA VAL A 218 11.43 2.71 6.57
C VAL A 218 10.82 3.33 5.32
N ILE A 219 10.13 2.50 4.53
CA ILE A 219 9.15 2.96 3.54
C ILE A 219 7.79 2.76 4.18
N GLU A 220 7.17 3.85 4.64
CA GLU A 220 5.89 3.77 5.31
C GLU A 220 4.73 3.62 4.31
N THR A 221 3.71 2.84 4.70
CA THR A 221 2.42 2.84 4.03
C THR A 221 1.49 3.79 4.78
N GLY A 222 0.80 4.66 4.04
CA GLY A 222 -0.05 5.70 4.66
C GLY A 222 -1.39 5.17 5.15
N SER A 223 -1.94 5.82 6.19
CA SER A 223 -3.38 5.85 6.45
C SER A 223 -4.05 6.87 5.52
N GLY A 224 -5.35 6.74 5.26
CA GLY A 224 -6.02 7.54 4.26
C GLY A 224 -7.18 8.39 4.80
N ASN A 225 -6.91 9.57 5.36
CA ASN A 225 -7.96 10.56 5.53
C ASN A 225 -8.14 11.35 4.22
N CYS A 226 -8.81 10.68 3.24
CA CYS A 226 -8.97 11.23 1.89
C CYS A 226 -10.14 12.22 1.80
N HIS A 227 -9.93 13.32 1.07
CA HIS A 227 -10.92 14.38 0.92
C HIS A 227 -11.44 14.48 -0.52
N ILE A 228 -12.70 14.89 -0.66
CA ILE A 228 -13.26 15.33 -1.94
C ILE A 228 -13.83 16.73 -1.77
N TYR A 229 -13.30 17.68 -2.55
CA TYR A 229 -13.82 19.02 -2.62
C TYR A 229 -14.84 19.18 -3.75
N VAL A 230 -16.02 19.69 -3.40
CA VAL A 230 -17.09 20.04 -4.34
C VAL A 230 -17.08 21.53 -4.55
N ASP A 231 -16.55 21.95 -5.70
CA ASP A 231 -16.38 23.35 -6.11
C ASP A 231 -17.71 24.02 -6.49
N ASP A 232 -17.79 25.34 -6.48
CA ASP A 232 -18.99 26.10 -6.82
C ASP A 232 -19.53 25.81 -8.23
N SER A 233 -18.66 25.44 -9.15
CA SER A 233 -18.99 25.07 -10.53
C SER A 233 -19.27 23.57 -10.74
N ALA A 234 -19.33 22.77 -9.68
CA ALA A 234 -19.46 21.31 -9.80
C ALA A 234 -20.78 20.85 -10.42
N ASP A 235 -20.74 19.79 -11.25
CA ASP A 235 -21.93 19.00 -11.57
C ASP A 235 -22.30 18.18 -10.32
N ILE A 236 -23.42 18.55 -9.68
CA ILE A 236 -23.89 17.97 -8.43
C ILE A 236 -24.19 16.48 -8.57
N ASN A 237 -24.75 16.03 -9.70
CA ASN A 237 -25.07 14.62 -9.92
C ASN A 237 -23.79 13.79 -10.11
N MET A 238 -22.80 14.33 -10.80
CA MET A 238 -21.48 13.72 -10.91
C MET A 238 -20.82 13.63 -9.53
N ALA A 239 -20.84 14.71 -8.75
CA ALA A 239 -20.30 14.74 -7.39
C ALA A 239 -20.93 13.66 -6.51
N ALA A 240 -22.26 13.56 -6.50
CA ALA A 240 -22.98 12.54 -5.72
C ALA A 240 -22.57 11.11 -6.09
N ARG A 241 -22.44 10.79 -7.38
CA ARG A 241 -21.99 9.46 -7.85
C ARG A 241 -20.54 9.17 -7.44
N ILE A 242 -19.65 10.12 -7.61
CA ILE A 242 -18.21 9.96 -7.25
C ILE A 242 -18.07 9.77 -5.74
N ILE A 243 -18.72 10.59 -4.93
CA ILE A 243 -18.65 10.53 -3.47
C ILE A 243 -19.26 9.23 -2.95
N PHE A 244 -20.42 8.82 -3.50
CA PHE A 244 -21.03 7.54 -3.15
C PHE A 244 -20.08 6.37 -3.43
N ASN A 245 -19.47 6.33 -4.61
CA ASN A 245 -18.45 5.31 -4.95
C ASN A 245 -17.24 5.39 -4.01
N ALA A 246 -16.68 6.58 -3.82
CA ALA A 246 -15.48 6.80 -3.01
C ALA A 246 -15.68 6.39 -1.56
N LYS A 247 -16.87 6.59 -0.99
CA LYS A 247 -17.17 6.21 0.41
C LYS A 247 -17.66 4.79 0.57
N THR A 248 -18.46 4.23 -0.38
CA THR A 248 -19.25 3.03 -0.10
C THR A 248 -18.84 1.77 -0.84
N GLN A 249 -18.01 1.85 -1.86
CA GLN A 249 -17.52 0.68 -2.60
C GLN A 249 -16.75 -0.28 -1.68
N ARG A 250 -15.87 0.26 -0.84
CA ARG A 250 -15.13 -0.47 0.20
C ARG A 250 -14.66 0.49 1.28
N ILE A 251 -15.27 0.41 2.46
CA ILE A 251 -15.03 1.37 3.55
C ILE A 251 -13.68 1.17 4.27
N SER A 252 -13.18 -0.07 4.32
CA SER A 252 -12.02 -0.44 5.13
C SER A 252 -10.69 -0.38 4.39
N VAL A 253 -10.52 0.63 3.52
CA VAL A 253 -9.30 0.86 2.71
C VAL A 253 -8.89 2.33 2.75
N CYS A 254 -7.58 2.56 2.65
CA CYS A 254 -6.98 3.87 2.84
C CYS A 254 -7.33 4.94 1.77
N ASN A 255 -7.82 4.52 0.60
CA ASN A 255 -8.24 5.42 -0.48
C ASN A 255 -9.77 5.69 -0.48
N ALA A 256 -10.50 5.22 0.54
CA ALA A 256 -11.90 5.58 0.72
C ALA A 256 -12.02 7.06 1.14
N CYS A 257 -13.05 7.76 0.66
CA CYS A 257 -13.30 9.13 1.08
C CYS A 257 -13.76 9.16 2.54
N GLU A 258 -13.10 9.97 3.36
CA GLU A 258 -13.42 10.14 4.78
C GLU A 258 -13.96 11.53 5.10
N SER A 259 -13.65 12.53 4.27
CA SER A 259 -14.06 13.90 4.46
C SER A 259 -14.51 14.57 3.16
N LEU A 260 -15.59 15.31 3.21
CA LEU A 260 -16.05 16.20 2.14
C LEU A 260 -15.74 17.64 2.50
N VAL A 261 -15.37 18.41 1.49
CA VAL A 261 -15.29 19.87 1.59
C VAL A 261 -16.23 20.43 0.53
N ILE A 262 -17.18 21.29 0.90
CA ILE A 262 -18.20 21.78 -0.04
C ILE A 262 -18.20 23.30 -0.05
N ASN A 263 -18.21 23.90 -1.25
CA ASN A 263 -18.32 25.34 -1.40
C ASN A 263 -19.69 25.83 -0.90
N SER A 264 -19.69 26.89 -0.09
CA SER A 264 -20.90 27.47 0.53
C SER A 264 -21.92 27.97 -0.50
N ALA A 265 -21.48 28.37 -1.69
CA ALA A 265 -22.38 28.86 -2.75
C ALA A 265 -23.36 27.78 -3.24
N ILE A 266 -22.97 26.48 -3.16
CA ILE A 266 -23.78 25.37 -3.67
C ILE A 266 -24.23 24.38 -2.59
N ILE A 267 -23.84 24.57 -1.32
CA ILE A 267 -24.08 23.59 -0.26
C ILE A 267 -25.54 23.22 -0.09
N ASN A 268 -26.46 24.21 -0.20
CA ASN A 268 -27.90 23.99 -0.06
C ASN A 268 -28.50 23.11 -1.17
N GLU A 269 -27.87 23.04 -2.33
CA GLU A 269 -28.28 22.19 -3.45
C GLU A 269 -27.52 20.89 -3.46
N ALA A 270 -26.19 20.92 -3.30
CA ALA A 270 -25.32 19.77 -3.42
C ALA A 270 -25.43 18.78 -2.25
N LEU A 271 -25.41 19.28 -1.01
CA LEU A 271 -25.37 18.42 0.17
C LEU A 271 -26.61 17.53 0.34
N PRO A 272 -27.87 18.00 0.12
CA PRO A 272 -29.05 17.13 0.15
C PRO A 272 -29.01 16.01 -0.90
N VAL A 273 -28.51 16.29 -2.11
CA VAL A 273 -28.38 15.28 -3.18
C VAL A 273 -27.35 14.22 -2.80
N ILE A 274 -26.17 14.65 -2.35
CA ILE A 274 -25.08 13.77 -1.88
C ILE A 274 -25.55 12.94 -0.68
N ALA A 275 -26.20 13.55 0.30
CA ALA A 275 -26.68 12.88 1.51
C ALA A 275 -27.75 11.81 1.19
N ASN A 276 -28.64 12.05 0.23
CA ASN A 276 -29.62 11.06 -0.21
C ASN A 276 -28.97 9.85 -0.90
N GLU A 277 -27.90 10.04 -1.66
CA GLU A 277 -27.13 8.92 -2.22
C GLU A 277 -26.44 8.11 -1.09
N LEU A 278 -25.75 8.78 -0.18
CA LEU A 278 -25.04 8.15 0.95
C LEU A 278 -25.98 7.39 1.89
N LYS A 279 -27.22 7.89 2.06
CA LYS A 279 -28.28 7.24 2.86
C LYS A 279 -28.61 5.83 2.36
N LYS A 280 -28.44 5.51 1.07
CA LYS A 280 -28.66 4.17 0.51
C LYS A 280 -27.77 3.09 1.18
N LYS A 281 -26.69 3.50 1.78
CA LYS A 281 -25.74 2.64 2.53
C LYS A 281 -25.68 2.99 4.02
N ASN A 282 -26.66 3.76 4.53
CA ASN A 282 -26.72 4.21 5.92
C ASN A 282 -25.44 4.93 6.39
N VAL A 283 -24.81 5.71 5.51
CA VAL A 283 -23.64 6.50 5.89
C VAL A 283 -24.05 7.61 6.84
N GLN A 284 -23.44 7.68 8.02
CA GLN A 284 -23.58 8.78 8.96
C GLN A 284 -22.76 9.98 8.47
N ILE A 285 -23.41 11.14 8.39
CA ILE A 285 -22.76 12.38 7.91
C ILE A 285 -22.63 13.32 9.10
N ARG A 286 -21.39 13.75 9.39
CA ARG A 286 -21.06 14.71 10.46
C ARG A 286 -20.56 16.00 9.83
N GLY A 287 -21.14 17.15 10.18
CA GLY A 287 -20.79 18.41 9.52
C GLY A 287 -20.73 19.60 10.43
N ASP A 288 -20.15 20.69 9.91
CA ASP A 288 -20.16 21.98 10.58
C ASP A 288 -21.58 22.57 10.65
N GLU A 289 -21.75 23.72 11.32
CA GLU A 289 -23.05 24.36 11.50
C GLU A 289 -23.75 24.70 10.18
N ARG A 290 -22.99 25.07 9.13
CA ARG A 290 -23.54 25.37 7.80
C ARG A 290 -24.06 24.09 7.12
N ALA A 291 -23.33 22.99 7.23
CA ALA A 291 -23.74 21.70 6.70
C ALA A 291 -24.97 21.13 7.42
N VAL A 292 -25.04 21.27 8.76
CA VAL A 292 -26.21 20.89 9.58
C VAL A 292 -27.43 21.71 9.17
N SER A 293 -27.26 23.01 8.93
CA SER A 293 -28.33 23.90 8.49
C SER A 293 -28.83 23.59 7.08
N ALA A 294 -27.94 23.14 6.19
CA ALA A 294 -28.25 22.85 4.78
C ALA A 294 -28.94 21.49 4.59
N CYS A 295 -28.75 20.51 5.50
CA CYS A 295 -29.31 19.17 5.32
C CYS A 295 -29.63 18.48 6.66
N SER A 296 -30.88 18.11 6.87
CA SER A 296 -31.37 17.45 8.09
C SER A 296 -30.83 16.05 8.34
N LEU A 297 -30.11 15.45 7.39
CA LEU A 297 -29.42 14.16 7.53
C LEU A 297 -28.03 14.29 8.14
N VAL A 298 -27.54 15.52 8.35
CA VAL A 298 -26.24 15.81 8.91
C VAL A 298 -26.36 16.07 10.41
N ILE A 299 -25.47 15.46 11.19
CA ILE A 299 -25.33 15.74 12.62
C ILE A 299 -24.08 16.56 12.88
N PRO A 300 -23.98 17.29 14.00
CA PRO A 300 -22.80 18.11 14.30
C PRO A 300 -21.52 17.29 14.35
N ALA A 301 -20.47 17.81 13.72
CA ALA A 301 -19.11 17.30 13.80
C ALA A 301 -18.35 17.94 14.96
N SER A 302 -17.36 17.23 15.51
CA SER A 302 -16.30 17.77 16.35
C SER A 302 -15.07 18.06 15.50
N ASP A 303 -14.11 18.81 16.04
CA ASP A 303 -12.84 19.09 15.33
C ASP A 303 -12.06 17.82 14.98
N GLU A 304 -12.14 16.78 15.83
CA GLU A 304 -11.48 15.49 15.61
C GLU A 304 -12.05 14.72 14.39
N ASP A 305 -13.31 14.95 14.06
CA ASP A 305 -13.95 14.32 12.90
C ASP A 305 -13.24 14.65 11.59
N TYR A 306 -12.62 15.84 11.45
CA TYR A 306 -11.89 16.23 10.25
C TYR A 306 -10.50 15.59 10.12
N TYR A 307 -9.96 15.02 11.20
CA TYR A 307 -8.67 14.30 11.22
C TYR A 307 -8.83 12.78 11.21
N THR A 308 -10.10 12.29 11.22
CA THR A 308 -10.39 10.88 11.48
C THR A 308 -10.51 10.07 10.20
N GLU A 309 -9.67 9.04 10.05
CA GLU A 309 -9.89 7.93 9.14
C GLU A 309 -10.86 6.95 9.82
N TYR A 310 -12.16 7.02 9.49
CA TYR A 310 -13.21 6.24 10.16
C TYR A 310 -13.16 4.74 9.82
N LEU A 311 -12.79 4.41 8.57
CA LEU A 311 -12.86 3.03 8.05
C LEU A 311 -14.24 2.39 8.23
N ASP A 312 -15.29 3.22 8.26
CA ASP A 312 -16.68 2.85 8.52
C ASP A 312 -17.62 3.69 7.63
N TYR A 313 -18.91 3.42 7.70
CA TYR A 313 -19.98 4.20 7.04
C TYR A 313 -20.20 5.55 7.77
N ILE A 314 -19.13 6.31 7.95
CA ILE A 314 -19.12 7.66 8.53
C ILE A 314 -18.32 8.57 7.62
N ILE A 315 -18.75 9.81 7.42
CA ILE A 315 -18.05 10.82 6.64
C ILE A 315 -18.21 12.20 7.28
N SER A 316 -17.13 13.00 7.29
CA SER A 316 -17.21 14.40 7.74
C SER A 316 -17.52 15.34 6.56
N VAL A 317 -18.07 16.51 6.87
CA VAL A 317 -18.40 17.58 5.89
C VAL A 317 -17.95 18.93 6.45
N LYS A 318 -17.08 19.61 5.73
CA LYS A 318 -16.63 21.00 5.98
C LYS A 318 -17.17 21.92 4.91
N THR A 319 -17.70 23.06 5.32
CA THR A 319 -18.14 24.13 4.41
C THR A 319 -17.06 25.20 4.31
N VAL A 320 -16.74 25.62 3.09
CA VAL A 320 -15.74 26.67 2.80
C VAL A 320 -16.30 27.68 1.82
N ASP A 321 -15.78 28.91 1.83
CA ASP A 321 -16.27 29.98 0.95
C ASP A 321 -15.42 30.09 -0.34
N THR A 322 -14.19 29.62 -0.31
CA THR A 322 -13.26 29.73 -1.43
C THR A 322 -12.49 28.43 -1.68
N LEU A 323 -11.92 28.29 -2.90
CA LEU A 323 -10.99 27.22 -3.22
C LEU A 323 -9.73 27.27 -2.34
N ASP A 324 -9.25 28.47 -1.96
CA ASP A 324 -8.06 28.60 -1.11
C ASP A 324 -8.31 28.05 0.30
N GLU A 325 -9.48 28.32 0.88
CA GLU A 325 -9.88 27.71 2.15
C GLU A 325 -10.02 26.19 2.05
N ALA A 326 -10.54 25.66 0.92
CA ALA A 326 -10.61 24.22 0.68
C ALA A 326 -9.21 23.59 0.66
N ILE A 327 -8.27 24.19 -0.07
CA ILE A 327 -6.88 23.73 -0.16
C ILE A 327 -6.19 23.78 1.22
N GLU A 328 -6.38 24.86 1.98
CA GLU A 328 -5.83 24.99 3.33
C GLU A 328 -6.39 23.93 4.27
N HIS A 329 -7.71 23.73 4.27
CA HIS A 329 -8.37 22.71 5.08
C HIS A 329 -7.85 21.32 4.73
N ILE A 330 -7.84 20.96 3.45
CA ILE A 330 -7.38 19.62 3.00
C ILE A 330 -5.92 19.39 3.37
N ASN A 331 -5.02 20.33 3.06
CA ASN A 331 -3.59 20.17 3.38
C ASN A 331 -3.32 20.08 4.89
N SER A 332 -4.21 20.66 5.73
CA SER A 332 -4.08 20.62 7.19
C SER A 332 -4.62 19.35 7.84
N HIS A 333 -5.59 18.68 7.21
CA HIS A 333 -6.31 17.54 7.79
C HIS A 333 -6.04 16.21 7.07
N SER A 334 -5.59 16.27 5.82
CA SER A 334 -5.24 15.08 5.03
C SER A 334 -4.00 14.38 5.58
N THR A 335 -3.96 13.07 5.35
CA THR A 335 -2.76 12.25 5.55
C THR A 335 -1.82 12.27 4.32
N GLY A 336 -2.13 13.06 3.29
CA GLY A 336 -1.36 13.14 2.05
C GLY A 336 -1.56 11.94 1.11
N HIS A 337 -2.69 11.24 1.24
CA HIS A 337 -2.95 10.00 0.48
C HIS A 337 -3.60 10.29 -0.88
N SER A 338 -4.88 10.64 -0.92
CA SER A 338 -5.64 10.80 -2.17
C SER A 338 -6.74 11.85 -2.01
N GLU A 339 -6.69 12.88 -2.85
CA GLU A 339 -7.62 14.00 -2.78
C GLU A 339 -8.25 14.26 -4.15
N ALA A 340 -9.49 14.71 -4.17
CA ALA A 340 -10.19 15.02 -5.42
C ALA A 340 -10.87 16.37 -5.37
N ILE A 341 -10.96 17.03 -6.52
CA ILE A 341 -11.84 18.16 -6.77
C ILE A 341 -12.92 17.75 -7.79
N ILE A 342 -14.16 18.13 -7.54
CA ILE A 342 -15.25 18.06 -8.50
C ILE A 342 -15.55 19.47 -8.97
N THR A 343 -15.28 19.77 -10.24
CA THR A 343 -15.39 21.11 -10.81
C THR A 343 -15.60 21.10 -12.32
N GLN A 344 -16.24 22.11 -12.86
CA GLN A 344 -16.28 22.43 -14.30
C GLN A 344 -15.34 23.59 -14.65
N ASN A 345 -14.68 24.19 -13.66
CA ASN A 345 -13.75 25.30 -13.83
C ASN A 345 -12.32 24.77 -13.97
N GLU A 346 -11.76 24.83 -15.18
CA GLU A 346 -10.40 24.36 -15.48
C GLU A 346 -9.33 25.09 -14.65
N ALA A 347 -9.49 26.40 -14.41
CA ALA A 347 -8.52 27.15 -13.60
C ALA A 347 -8.50 26.67 -12.14
N ASN A 348 -9.68 26.36 -11.57
CA ASN A 348 -9.79 25.80 -10.24
C ASN A 348 -9.18 24.39 -10.18
N ALA A 349 -9.43 23.55 -11.20
CA ALA A 349 -8.84 22.23 -11.32
C ALA A 349 -7.31 22.29 -11.32
N GLN A 350 -6.71 23.14 -12.15
CA GLN A 350 -5.25 23.30 -12.25
C GLN A 350 -4.64 23.84 -10.95
N LYS A 351 -5.31 24.80 -10.30
CA LYS A 351 -4.86 25.33 -9.00
C LYS A 351 -4.88 24.25 -7.92
N PHE A 352 -5.96 23.46 -7.86
CA PHE A 352 -6.10 22.35 -6.91
C PHE A 352 -5.00 21.31 -7.12
N LEU A 353 -4.80 20.83 -8.37
CA LEU A 353 -3.75 19.87 -8.72
C LEU A 353 -2.35 20.35 -8.30
N LYS A 354 -2.09 21.64 -8.40
CA LYS A 354 -0.78 22.23 -8.06
C LYS A 354 -0.58 22.42 -6.55
N CYS A 355 -1.65 22.76 -5.82
CA CYS A 355 -1.54 23.24 -4.44
C CYS A 355 -1.83 22.16 -3.40
N ILE A 356 -2.50 21.06 -3.78
CA ILE A 356 -2.71 19.92 -2.87
C ILE A 356 -1.43 19.07 -2.81
N ASP A 357 -0.94 18.86 -1.58
CA ASP A 357 0.27 18.09 -1.32
C ASP A 357 -0.04 16.64 -0.91
N SER A 358 -0.69 15.90 -1.80
CA SER A 358 -1.01 14.47 -1.61
C SER A 358 -0.36 13.59 -2.68
N SER A 359 -0.26 12.29 -2.41
CA SER A 359 0.38 11.33 -3.33
C SER A 359 -0.40 11.16 -4.63
N SER A 360 -1.72 11.33 -4.58
CA SER A 360 -2.60 11.24 -5.74
C SER A 360 -3.65 12.36 -5.67
N VAL A 361 -3.78 13.14 -6.73
CA VAL A 361 -4.72 14.26 -6.82
C VAL A 361 -5.57 14.11 -8.07
N TYR A 362 -6.89 14.18 -7.92
CA TYR A 362 -7.86 13.87 -8.97
C TYR A 362 -8.71 15.08 -9.34
N VAL A 363 -9.10 15.13 -10.59
CA VAL A 363 -10.17 16.00 -11.08
C VAL A 363 -11.30 15.13 -11.60
N ASN A 364 -12.51 15.32 -11.06
CA ASN A 364 -13.73 14.64 -11.49
C ASN A 364 -13.64 13.11 -11.49
N ALA A 365 -12.90 12.53 -10.54
CA ALA A 365 -12.74 11.09 -10.40
C ALA A 365 -12.73 10.66 -8.92
N SER A 366 -13.06 9.40 -8.67
CA SER A 366 -13.07 8.80 -7.34
C SER A 366 -11.65 8.56 -6.81
N THR A 367 -11.42 8.82 -5.53
CA THR A 367 -10.16 8.50 -4.84
C THR A 367 -9.87 6.99 -4.81
N ARG A 368 -10.88 6.15 -5.07
CA ARG A 368 -10.76 4.69 -5.13
C ARG A 368 -9.83 4.19 -6.25
N PHE A 369 -9.52 5.01 -7.22
CA PHE A 369 -8.54 4.67 -8.26
C PHE A 369 -7.08 4.69 -7.79
N THR A 370 -6.75 5.16 -6.59
CA THR A 370 -5.39 5.05 -6.04
C THR A 370 -5.11 3.60 -5.64
N ASP A 371 -4.75 2.80 -6.61
CA ASP A 371 -4.52 1.37 -6.50
C ASP A 371 -3.50 0.94 -7.57
N GLY A 372 -2.60 0.01 -7.24
CA GLY A 372 -1.54 -0.40 -8.16
C GLY A 372 -2.05 -1.07 -9.43
N ALA A 373 -3.14 -1.84 -9.36
CA ALA A 373 -3.74 -2.45 -10.54
C ALA A 373 -4.42 -1.41 -11.43
N GLU A 374 -5.19 -0.48 -10.83
CA GLU A 374 -5.86 0.61 -11.54
C GLU A 374 -4.86 1.58 -12.20
N PHE A 375 -3.69 1.79 -11.58
CA PHE A 375 -2.61 2.61 -12.16
C PHE A 375 -1.74 1.86 -13.19
N GLY A 376 -2.07 0.59 -13.49
CA GLY A 376 -1.33 -0.21 -14.45
C GLY A 376 0.01 -0.74 -13.95
N LEU A 377 0.26 -0.71 -12.63
CA LEU A 377 1.46 -1.27 -12.02
C LEU A 377 1.38 -2.80 -11.85
N GLY A 378 0.22 -3.38 -12.10
CA GLY A 378 -0.07 -4.82 -12.03
C GLY A 378 -0.21 -5.38 -10.62
N ALA A 379 0.59 -4.90 -9.67
CA ALA A 379 0.52 -5.29 -8.26
C ALA A 379 1.13 -4.20 -7.38
N GLU A 380 0.77 -4.18 -6.09
CA GLU A 380 1.31 -3.22 -5.13
C GLU A 380 1.61 -3.86 -3.77
N ILE A 381 2.62 -3.35 -3.10
CA ILE A 381 2.90 -3.69 -1.69
C ILE A 381 2.19 -2.75 -0.72
N GLY A 382 1.64 -1.65 -1.22
CA GLY A 382 0.90 -0.62 -0.49
C GLY A 382 1.06 0.74 -1.11
N ILE A 383 0.44 1.73 -0.46
CA ILE A 383 0.43 3.12 -0.91
C ILE A 383 1.19 3.94 0.13
N SER A 384 2.25 4.63 -0.29
CA SER A 384 3.06 5.48 0.58
C SER A 384 2.64 6.94 0.46
N THR A 385 2.62 7.63 1.59
CA THR A 385 2.36 9.08 1.65
C THR A 385 3.64 9.89 1.91
N GLN A 386 4.76 9.20 2.17
CA GLN A 386 6.05 9.88 2.39
C GLN A 386 6.61 10.47 1.09
N LYS A 387 7.52 11.45 1.22
CA LYS A 387 8.12 12.14 0.07
C LYS A 387 9.44 11.55 -0.38
N LEU A 388 10.13 10.84 0.51
CA LEU A 388 11.42 10.20 0.20
C LEU A 388 11.21 8.82 -0.39
N HIS A 389 11.89 8.56 -1.51
CA HIS A 389 11.97 7.33 -2.26
C HIS A 389 10.64 6.95 -2.94
N ALA A 390 9.61 6.52 -2.19
CA ALA A 390 8.34 6.06 -2.75
C ALA A 390 7.19 6.96 -2.30
N ARG A 391 6.34 7.40 -3.24
CA ARG A 391 5.12 8.16 -2.98
C ARG A 391 4.01 7.67 -3.90
N GLY A 392 2.82 7.39 -3.35
CA GLY A 392 1.72 6.75 -4.06
C GLY A 392 1.78 5.23 -4.04
N PRO A 393 1.05 4.52 -4.91
CA PRO A 393 1.08 3.07 -5.02
C PRO A 393 2.49 2.55 -5.29
N MET A 394 2.92 1.55 -4.50
CA MET A 394 4.27 1.00 -4.57
C MET A 394 4.25 -0.36 -5.29
N GLY A 395 4.61 -0.34 -6.56
CA GLY A 395 4.83 -1.54 -7.38
C GLY A 395 6.30 -2.00 -7.35
N LEU A 396 6.70 -2.69 -8.41
CA LEU A 396 8.06 -3.25 -8.52
C LEU A 396 9.16 -2.17 -8.56
N GLU A 397 8.90 -1.02 -9.19
CA GLU A 397 9.92 0.04 -9.34
C GLU A 397 10.32 0.64 -7.99
N GLN A 398 9.36 0.80 -7.07
CA GLN A 398 9.60 1.34 -5.73
C GLN A 398 10.41 0.37 -4.83
N LEU A 399 10.51 -0.91 -5.21
CA LEU A 399 11.38 -1.90 -4.55
C LEU A 399 12.79 -1.93 -5.16
N THR A 400 13.15 -0.93 -5.94
CA THR A 400 14.49 -0.75 -6.52
C THR A 400 15.16 0.53 -6.03
N SER A 401 16.47 0.57 -6.13
CA SER A 401 17.30 1.75 -5.96
C SER A 401 18.10 1.98 -7.23
N THR A 402 19.10 2.84 -7.19
CA THR A 402 19.94 3.13 -8.35
C THR A 402 21.42 3.01 -8.03
N LYS A 403 22.23 2.62 -9.03
CA LYS A 403 23.70 2.73 -8.97
C LYS A 403 24.25 3.31 -10.28
N TYR A 404 25.46 3.81 -10.20
CA TYR A 404 26.21 4.29 -11.38
C TYR A 404 27.19 3.22 -11.86
N LEU A 405 27.17 2.95 -13.17
CA LEU A 405 28.19 2.19 -13.88
C LEU A 405 29.05 3.20 -14.65
N ILE A 406 30.35 3.18 -14.40
CA ILE A 406 31.27 4.14 -14.97
C ILE A 406 32.32 3.37 -15.77
N PHE A 407 32.39 3.64 -17.08
CA PHE A 407 33.30 3.00 -18.00
C PHE A 407 34.39 4.01 -18.41
N GLY A 408 35.62 3.66 -18.15
CA GLY A 408 36.79 4.47 -18.46
C GLY A 408 37.81 3.71 -19.30
N ASN A 409 38.83 4.44 -19.71
CA ASN A 409 40.01 3.94 -20.43
C ASN A 409 41.26 4.59 -19.87
N GLY A 410 41.45 4.51 -18.52
CA GLY A 410 42.62 5.07 -17.85
C GLY A 410 42.53 6.54 -17.44
N GLN A 411 41.34 7.16 -17.47
CA GLN A 411 41.16 8.54 -17.01
C GLN A 411 41.50 8.70 -15.54
N VAL A 412 42.22 9.75 -15.21
CA VAL A 412 42.56 10.22 -13.87
C VAL A 412 42.00 11.63 -13.64
N ARG A 413 41.81 12.00 -12.37
CA ARG A 413 41.34 13.32 -11.97
C ARG A 413 42.51 14.18 -11.52
#